data_84de5cdf8ae38111c26649018cabffea
#
_entry.id   84de5cdf8ae38111c26649018cabffea
#
_cell.length_a   1.000
_cell.length_b   1.000
_cell.length_c   1.000
_cell.angle_alpha   90.00
_cell.angle_beta   90.00
_cell.angle_gamma   90.00
#
_symmetry.space_group_name_H-M   'P 1'
#
loop_
_entity.id
_entity.type
_entity.pdbx_description
1 polymer ?
#
loop_
_entity_poly.entity_id
_entity_poly.type
_entity_poly.pdbx_seq_one_letter_code
_entity_poly.pdbx_strand_id
1 'polypeptide(L)' 'GNYINKEILKFPYPVGASINPTTGVTTVTNKLCIYYSKTGVHVVPTLKGD' A
#
# COMPACT_ATOMS: atom_id res chain seq x y z
N GLY A 1 0.81 14.64 3.47
CA GLY A 1 2.19 14.96 3.77
C GLY A 1 3.11 14.72 2.60
N ASN A 2 4.29 15.25 2.70
CA ASN A 2 5.29 15.09 1.65
C ASN A 2 6.10 13.85 1.91
N TYR A 3 6.09 12.94 0.96
CA TYR A 3 6.87 11.72 1.06
C TYR A 3 8.20 11.91 0.35
N ILE A 4 9.28 11.54 1.04
CA ILE A 4 10.63 11.63 0.49
C ILE A 4 10.84 10.48 -0.49
N ASN A 5 10.29 9.30 -0.18
CA ASN A 5 10.51 8.11 -0.96
C ASN A 5 9.40 7.09 -0.71
N LYS A 6 9.23 6.16 -1.64
CA LYS A 6 8.30 5.04 -1.45
C LYS A 6 8.91 3.77 -1.99
N GLU A 7 8.42 2.65 -1.47
CA GLU A 7 8.89 1.33 -1.86
C GLU A 7 7.71 0.37 -1.94
N ILE A 8 7.68 -0.47 -2.98
CA ILE A 8 6.64 -1.48 -3.14
C ILE A 8 7.24 -2.84 -2.83
N LEU A 9 6.62 -3.56 -1.90
CA LEU A 9 7.01 -4.92 -1.55
C LEU A 9 5.96 -5.89 -2.04
N LYS A 10 6.40 -6.96 -2.69
CA LYS A 10 5.54 -8.05 -3.16
C LYS A 10 5.76 -9.28 -2.31
N PHE A 11 4.67 -9.96 -2.00
CA PHE A 11 4.69 -11.17 -1.19
C PHE A 11 4.05 -12.33 -1.94
N PRO A 12 4.43 -13.58 -1.64
CA PRO A 12 3.81 -14.74 -2.27
C PRO A 12 2.44 -15.10 -1.67
N TYR A 13 1.92 -14.28 -0.78
CA TYR A 13 0.64 -14.51 -0.10
C TYR A 13 -0.03 -13.16 0.15
N PRO A 14 -1.36 -13.14 0.37
CA PRO A 14 -2.06 -11.89 0.66
C PRO A 14 -1.59 -11.30 1.99
N VAL A 15 -1.37 -9.96 2.00
CA VAL A 15 -0.88 -9.26 3.19
C VAL A 15 -1.82 -8.14 3.62
N GLY A 16 -2.85 -7.83 2.83
CA GLY A 16 -3.79 -6.78 3.17
C GLY A 16 -4.93 -6.69 2.20
N ALA A 17 -5.80 -5.74 2.43
CA ALA A 17 -6.96 -5.50 1.58
C ALA A 17 -7.08 -4.02 1.28
N SER A 18 -7.43 -3.71 0.03
CA SER A 18 -7.68 -2.35 -0.42
C SER A 18 -9.18 -2.18 -0.64
N ILE A 19 -9.74 -1.11 -0.12
CA ILE A 19 -11.16 -0.82 -0.23
C ILE A 19 -11.33 0.37 -1.16
N ASN A 20 -12.15 0.19 -2.22
CA ASN A 20 -12.48 1.28 -3.11
C ASN A 20 -13.58 2.13 -2.45
N PRO A 21 -13.31 3.40 -2.10
CA PRO A 21 -14.31 4.22 -1.39
C PRO A 21 -15.51 4.57 -2.26
N THR A 22 -15.39 4.49 -3.58
CA THR A 22 -16.48 4.80 -4.49
C THR A 22 -17.46 3.64 -4.62
N THR A 23 -16.94 2.43 -4.75
CA THR A 23 -17.77 1.24 -4.97
C THR A 23 -17.98 0.40 -3.72
N GLY A 24 -17.14 0.59 -2.70
CA GLY A 24 -17.16 -0.22 -1.49
C GLY A 24 -16.56 -1.61 -1.67
N VAL A 25 -16.01 -1.89 -2.84
CA VAL A 25 -15.44 -3.21 -3.12
C VAL A 25 -14.10 -3.36 -2.42
N THR A 26 -13.92 -4.50 -1.75
CA THR A 26 -12.68 -4.85 -1.09
C THR A 26 -11.91 -5.81 -1.97
N THR A 27 -10.65 -5.48 -2.25
CA THR A 27 -9.77 -6.32 -3.06
C THR A 27 -8.57 -6.72 -2.23
N VAL A 28 -8.31 -8.02 -2.14
CA VAL A 28 -7.15 -8.54 -1.43
C VAL A 28 -5.90 -8.35 -2.28
N THR A 29 -4.81 -7.92 -1.65
CA THR A 29 -3.56 -7.68 -2.36
C THR A 29 -2.39 -8.34 -1.63
N ASN A 30 -1.40 -8.74 -2.40
CA ASN A 30 -0.15 -9.27 -1.89
C ASN A 30 0.98 -8.24 -1.93
N LYS A 31 0.64 -6.96 -2.09
CA LYS A 31 1.62 -5.89 -2.21
C LYS A 31 1.39 -4.85 -1.12
N LEU A 32 2.50 -4.32 -0.60
CA LEU A 32 2.48 -3.22 0.36
C LEU A 32 3.31 -2.08 -0.19
N CYS A 33 2.83 -0.87 0.02
CA CYS A 33 3.58 0.34 -0.32
C CYS A 33 4.05 0.99 0.97
N ILE A 34 5.34 1.24 1.06
CA ILE A 34 5.95 1.89 2.22
C ILE A 34 6.29 3.31 1.83
N TYR A 35 5.72 4.27 2.56
CA TYR A 35 5.98 5.69 2.34
C TYR A 35 6.90 6.21 3.44
N TYR A 36 8.03 6.77 3.05
CA TYR A 36 9.00 7.35 3.96
C TYR A 36 8.81 8.86 4.00
N SER A 37 8.74 9.43 5.18
CA SER A 37 8.63 10.87 5.35
C SER A 37 9.55 11.32 6.47
N LYS A 38 9.65 12.64 6.66
CA LYS A 38 10.48 13.20 7.71
C LYS A 38 10.00 12.81 9.11
N THR A 39 8.71 12.55 9.24
CA THR A 39 8.11 12.29 10.55
C THR A 39 7.85 10.82 10.82
N GLY A 40 8.11 9.95 9.85
CA GLY A 40 7.91 8.53 10.08
C GLY A 40 7.70 7.73 8.82
N VAL A 41 7.22 6.52 9.00
CA VAL A 41 7.01 5.55 7.92
C VAL A 41 5.56 5.11 7.96
N HIS A 42 4.92 5.08 6.79
CA HIS A 42 3.54 4.61 6.63
C HIS A 42 3.53 3.42 5.68
N VAL A 43 2.83 2.37 6.07
CA VAL A 43 2.71 1.16 5.25
C VAL A 43 1.25 0.97 4.92
N VAL A 44 0.93 0.86 3.63
CA VAL A 44 -0.45 0.68 3.17
C VAL A 44 -0.50 -0.41 2.11
N PRO A 45 -1.58 -1.21 2.07
CA PRO A 45 -1.80 -2.15 0.99
C PRO A 45 -1.99 -1.41 -0.33
N THR A 46 -1.46 -1.97 -1.40
CA THR A 46 -1.59 -1.35 -2.72
C THR A 46 -1.90 -2.40 -3.78
N LEU A 47 -2.61 -1.98 -4.82
CA LEU A 47 -2.87 -2.82 -5.98
C LEU A 47 -1.91 -2.51 -7.12
N LYS A 48 -1.14 -1.44 -7.00
CA LYS A 48 -0.16 -1.05 -8.02
C LYS A 48 1.09 -1.90 -7.89
N GLY A 49 1.69 -2.22 -9.02
CA GLY A 49 2.82 -3.11 -9.07
C GLY A 49 4.19 -2.44 -9.07
N ASP A 50 4.24 -1.15 -8.96
CA ASP A 50 5.51 -0.43 -9.06
C ASP A 50 5.63 0.69 -8.05
#